data_b018f04223ce92f6919ef6602eaab611
#
_entry.id   b018f04223ce92f6919ef6602eaab611
#
_cell.length_a   1.000
_cell.length_b   1.000
_cell.length_c   1.000
_cell.angle_alpha   90.00
_cell.angle_beta   90.00
_cell.angle_gamma   90.00
#
_symmetry.space_group_name_H-M   'P 1'
#
loop_
_entity.id
_entity.type
_entity.pdbx_description
1 polymer ?
#
loop_
_entity_poly.entity_id
_entity_poly.type
_entity_poly.pdbx_seq_one_letter_code
_entity_poly.pdbx_strand_id
1 'polypeptide(L)'
;MYLLSYNSRIKRINTAFRTTNFIMPLFLNSSNALKFQALLFFSLFLCQISFSQNVDYPLWNDRAYHIMDRLDLMTGGDNSLHTALKSISRYDCMRVVNRLDSLENINLLPLDNSDLQYLRDDNPTILGNSEDVTTLTGDNENKKIPEQATSFWKKFYKRPADLWYIDTKYFDLSINPVISFQVAPDLKNDNKNIFTNTRGIILQGTIDDKLHFYSNIYETQSQLPSYGVDYVSKYALPGAGLVKDYSSSIFKVKNGYDYLLSDAYLSFNATKHINIKFGHGTNFIGDGEKSLILSDFAGNYLYLKLTTKVWKFQYQNIFAELTAGDPNVAASTSQLITKKYIALHDLDYKISNNFSLGIYESIIFARKDHFEFQYLNPVIFYRTVEGSLGSPDNVVIGTNFKWNLKKKYSIYGQLVLDEFVFKELFVENRNSWVNKYGFQIGAKSINTFGIDHLDFQIEANFVRPYTYTHFDSVSNYTHQNKPLADALGANFKEYLGIVRYQPSKNLFLKAIVMLADVGEDAPGLNYGNDILTDYTTRIMDYGNVIGQGVKANISLVSVDASWQFHHNMLFNLQMLARKKTSDDPSRNQSTLYFGGGVKINIDSKPLLF
;
A
#
# COMPACT_ATOMS: atom_id res chain seq x y z
N MET A 1 11.35 -36.80 -50.86
CA MET A 1 11.19 -36.90 -52.32
C MET A 1 10.24 -35.77 -52.70
N TYR A 2 10.60 -34.63 -53.09
CA TYR A 2 11.29 -34.00 -54.17
C TYR A 2 11.98 -32.70 -53.73
N LEU A 3 13.27 -32.65 -53.91
CA LEU A 3 14.13 -31.49 -54.08
C LEU A 3 13.99 -30.99 -55.52
N LEU A 4 14.18 -29.66 -55.71
CA LEU A 4 14.88 -29.01 -56.83
C LEU A 4 14.44 -27.54 -56.88
N SER A 5 15.25 -26.61 -56.40
CA SER A 5 16.25 -25.79 -57.08
C SER A 5 15.71 -24.95 -58.25
N TYR A 6 15.76 -23.62 -58.11
CA TYR A 6 16.20 -22.81 -59.27
C TYR A 6 16.95 -21.53 -58.74
N ASN A 7 18.13 -21.45 -59.30
CA ASN A 7 19.12 -20.40 -59.12
C ASN A 7 19.01 -19.32 -60.19
N SER A 8 19.49 -18.16 -59.92
CA SER A 8 20.05 -17.14 -60.81
C SER A 8 19.13 -16.19 -61.59
N ARG A 9 19.22 -14.90 -61.23
CA ARG A 9 19.75 -13.85 -62.13
C ARG A 9 20.05 -12.56 -61.40
N ILE A 10 21.35 -12.29 -61.26
CA ILE A 10 21.91 -10.97 -60.98
C ILE A 10 21.73 -10.11 -62.25
N LYS A 11 21.12 -8.94 -62.09
CA LYS A 11 21.37 -7.81 -63.00
C LYS A 11 21.56 -6.55 -62.16
N ARG A 12 22.81 -6.04 -62.21
CA ARG A 12 23.20 -4.71 -61.78
C ARG A 12 22.42 -3.66 -62.59
N ILE A 13 21.83 -2.71 -61.87
CA ILE A 13 21.57 -1.36 -62.39
C ILE A 13 22.07 -0.39 -61.33
N ASN A 14 23.23 0.20 -61.62
CA ASN A 14 23.68 1.46 -61.02
C ASN A 14 22.85 2.58 -61.63
N THR A 15 22.15 3.37 -60.79
CA THR A 15 21.84 4.74 -61.16
C THR A 15 21.56 5.57 -59.91
N ALA A 16 22.45 6.51 -59.66
CA ALA A 16 22.28 7.85 -59.07
C ALA A 16 21.42 8.02 -57.79
N PHE A 17 22.13 8.08 -56.70
CA PHE A 17 21.67 8.80 -55.53
C PHE A 17 21.50 10.30 -55.90
N ARG A 18 20.27 10.78 -55.96
CA ARG A 18 19.94 12.16 -55.76
C ARG A 18 19.35 12.31 -54.36
N THR A 19 20.13 12.87 -53.46
CA THR A 19 19.72 13.38 -52.17
C THR A 19 18.72 14.53 -52.40
N THR A 20 17.44 14.26 -52.19
CA THR A 20 16.45 15.31 -51.97
C THR A 20 16.30 15.51 -50.47
N ASN A 21 16.95 16.54 -49.99
CA ASN A 21 16.66 17.12 -48.67
C ASN A 21 15.23 17.62 -48.66
N PHE A 22 14.33 16.91 -48.01
CA PHE A 22 13.04 17.44 -47.59
C PHE A 22 13.27 18.25 -46.29
N ILE A 23 13.73 19.49 -46.46
CA ILE A 23 13.66 20.52 -45.44
C ILE A 23 12.23 21.04 -45.47
N MET A 24 11.42 20.62 -44.52
CA MET A 24 10.15 21.24 -44.24
C MET A 24 10.48 22.60 -43.60
N PRO A 25 10.15 23.72 -44.20
CA PRO A 25 10.39 25.02 -43.58
C PRO A 25 9.33 25.21 -42.47
N LEU A 26 9.71 24.98 -41.22
CA LEU A 26 9.03 25.57 -40.09
C LEU A 26 9.25 27.09 -40.14
N PHE A 27 8.36 27.80 -40.80
CA PHE A 27 8.21 29.28 -40.62
C PHE A 27 7.67 29.54 -39.21
N LEU A 28 8.49 29.36 -38.19
CA LEU A 28 8.31 30.01 -36.93
C LEU A 28 8.84 31.45 -37.09
N ASN A 29 7.92 32.38 -37.12
CA ASN A 29 8.24 33.82 -37.02
C ASN A 29 9.22 34.02 -35.86
N SER A 30 10.36 34.65 -36.08
CA SER A 30 11.46 34.80 -35.11
C SER A 30 10.98 35.40 -33.77
N SER A 31 9.89 36.17 -33.76
CA SER A 31 9.26 36.70 -32.57
C SER A 31 8.53 35.63 -31.71
N ASN A 32 8.02 34.56 -32.33
CA ASN A 32 7.34 33.47 -31.61
C ASN A 32 8.33 32.44 -31.06
N ALA A 33 9.44 32.19 -31.74
CA ALA A 33 10.55 31.38 -31.23
C ALA A 33 11.20 32.01 -30.00
N LEU A 34 11.39 33.34 -30.01
CA LEU A 34 11.89 34.09 -28.86
C LEU A 34 10.90 34.05 -27.68
N LYS A 35 9.60 34.17 -27.96
CA LYS A 35 8.55 34.06 -26.93
C LYS A 35 8.46 32.66 -26.35
N PHE A 36 8.61 31.63 -27.19
CA PHE A 36 8.61 30.24 -26.71
C PHE A 36 9.90 29.92 -25.91
N GLN A 37 11.06 30.40 -26.34
CA GLN A 37 12.29 30.30 -25.57
C GLN A 37 12.23 31.13 -24.29
N ALA A 38 11.65 32.32 -24.31
CA ALA A 38 11.41 33.12 -23.10
C ALA A 38 10.42 32.45 -22.16
N LEU A 39 9.36 31.82 -22.67
CA LEU A 39 8.41 31.07 -21.86
C LEU A 39 9.07 29.81 -21.25
N LEU A 40 9.90 29.10 -22.01
CA LEU A 40 10.69 27.96 -21.54
C LEU A 40 11.73 28.40 -20.50
N PHE A 41 12.41 29.54 -20.74
CA PHE A 41 13.35 30.14 -19.79
C PHE A 41 12.63 30.66 -18.54
N PHE A 42 11.46 31.28 -18.70
CA PHE A 42 10.64 31.77 -17.58
C PHE A 42 10.04 30.59 -16.77
N SER A 43 9.68 29.49 -17.41
CA SER A 43 9.25 28.26 -16.72
C SER A 43 10.42 27.58 -15.96
N LEU A 44 11.63 27.63 -16.51
CA LEU A 44 12.85 27.16 -15.83
C LEU A 44 13.29 28.11 -14.70
N PHE A 45 12.98 29.42 -14.78
CA PHE A 45 13.30 30.40 -13.74
C PHE A 45 12.27 30.44 -12.60
N LEU A 46 11.04 29.98 -12.84
CA LEU A 46 10.01 29.79 -11.79
C LEU A 46 10.27 28.52 -10.95
N CYS A 47 11.25 27.71 -11.29
CA CYS A 47 11.74 26.55 -10.51
C CYS A 47 12.68 26.98 -9.39
N GLN A 48 12.50 28.16 -8.79
CA GLN A 48 13.29 28.57 -7.65
C GLN A 48 12.53 28.33 -6.35
N ILE A 49 13.19 27.56 -5.48
CA ILE A 49 12.95 27.37 -4.06
C ILE A 49 11.68 26.58 -3.75
N SER A 50 11.75 25.29 -3.97
CA SER A 50 10.91 24.35 -3.24
C SER A 50 11.82 23.47 -2.40
N PHE A 51 12.00 23.84 -1.14
CA PHE A 51 12.54 22.91 -0.15
C PHE A 51 11.53 21.81 0.02
N SER A 52 11.88 20.60 -0.28
CA SER A 52 11.03 19.46 -0.03
C SER A 52 11.81 18.23 0.29
N GLN A 53 11.57 17.71 1.44
CA GLN A 53 12.00 16.40 1.86
C GLN A 53 10.76 15.51 1.84
N ASN A 54 10.54 14.77 0.76
CA ASN A 54 9.38 13.91 0.60
C ASN A 54 9.76 12.45 0.38
N VAL A 55 10.56 11.88 1.29
CA VAL A 55 10.59 10.44 1.51
C VAL A 55 9.39 10.10 2.39
N ASP A 56 8.62 9.10 2.00
CA ASP A 56 7.48 8.64 2.78
C ASP A 56 7.90 7.61 3.83
N TYR A 57 7.07 7.45 4.85
CA TYR A 57 7.13 6.26 5.68
C TYR A 57 6.69 5.04 4.87
N PRO A 58 7.48 3.96 4.86
CA PRO A 58 7.09 2.72 4.19
C PRO A 58 5.89 2.09 4.92
N LEU A 59 4.98 1.47 4.16
CA LEU A 59 3.75 0.87 4.71
C LEU A 59 4.00 -0.25 5.72
N TRP A 60 5.18 -0.86 5.72
CA TRP A 60 5.55 -1.87 6.71
C TRP A 60 5.84 -1.29 8.11
N ASN A 61 6.11 0.03 8.26
CA ASN A 61 6.41 0.62 9.57
C ASN A 61 5.12 0.90 10.36
N ASP A 62 4.48 -0.16 10.85
CA ASP A 62 3.24 -0.10 11.65
C ASP A 62 3.37 0.81 12.87
N ARG A 63 4.55 0.85 13.51
CA ARG A 63 4.81 1.73 14.67
C ARG A 63 4.69 3.21 14.32
N ALA A 64 5.34 3.67 13.25
CA ALA A 64 5.27 5.07 12.86
C ALA A 64 3.83 5.49 12.52
N TYR A 65 3.08 4.65 11.80
CA TYR A 65 1.67 4.90 11.50
C TYR A 65 0.81 4.94 12.77
N HIS A 66 1.04 4.03 13.72
CA HIS A 66 0.32 4.02 14.98
C HIS A 66 0.61 5.28 15.83
N ILE A 67 1.87 5.70 15.91
CA ILE A 67 2.24 6.96 16.57
C ILE A 67 1.55 8.14 15.90
N MET A 68 1.56 8.22 14.56
CA MET A 68 0.87 9.30 13.83
C MET A 68 -0.64 9.32 14.08
N ASP A 69 -1.30 8.15 14.12
CA ASP A 69 -2.72 8.07 14.50
C ASP A 69 -2.97 8.58 15.92
N ARG A 70 -2.11 8.25 16.89
CA ARG A 70 -2.19 8.77 18.26
C ARG A 70 -2.03 10.29 18.29
N LEU A 71 -1.03 10.82 17.57
CA LEU A 71 -0.78 12.27 17.49
C LEU A 71 -1.94 13.03 16.86
N ASP A 72 -2.52 12.49 15.77
CA ASP A 72 -3.70 13.07 15.13
C ASP A 72 -4.90 13.10 16.09
N LEU A 73 -5.08 12.05 16.90
CA LEU A 73 -6.13 12.01 17.92
C LEU A 73 -5.87 13.00 19.07
N MET A 74 -4.67 13.02 19.65
CA MET A 74 -4.31 13.86 20.80
C MET A 74 -4.37 15.35 20.48
N THR A 75 -4.02 15.73 19.25
CA THR A 75 -4.13 17.12 18.76
C THR A 75 -5.58 17.51 18.46
N GLY A 76 -6.48 16.53 18.32
CA GLY A 76 -7.85 16.75 17.85
C GLY A 76 -7.96 16.91 16.34
N GLY A 77 -6.93 16.45 15.61
CA GLY A 77 -6.80 16.52 14.16
C GLY A 77 -5.90 17.66 13.69
N ASP A 78 -5.23 17.43 12.58
CA ASP A 78 -4.41 18.42 11.88
C ASP A 78 -4.89 18.57 10.43
N ASN A 79 -5.14 19.82 9.99
CA ASN A 79 -5.62 20.10 8.64
C ASN A 79 -4.62 19.70 7.53
N SER A 80 -3.39 19.45 7.88
CA SER A 80 -2.33 19.11 6.94
C SER A 80 -2.01 17.62 6.88
N LEU A 81 -2.55 16.83 7.81
CA LEU A 81 -2.32 15.39 7.88
C LEU A 81 -3.55 14.63 7.40
N HIS A 82 -3.48 14.09 6.20
CA HIS A 82 -4.52 13.30 5.56
C HIS A 82 -4.21 11.81 5.74
N THR A 83 -4.62 11.23 6.88
CA THR A 83 -4.23 9.88 7.32
C THR A 83 -4.78 8.75 6.46
N ALA A 84 -5.89 8.99 5.74
CA ALA A 84 -6.45 8.01 4.82
C ALA A 84 -5.58 7.77 3.58
N LEU A 85 -4.79 8.76 3.15
CA LEU A 85 -3.96 8.67 1.95
C LEU A 85 -2.52 8.28 2.32
N LYS A 86 -2.29 6.99 2.52
CA LYS A 86 -0.96 6.46 2.78
C LYS A 86 -0.18 6.33 1.43
N SER A 87 1.10 6.43 1.33
CA SER A 87 2.06 6.58 2.43
C SER A 87 2.19 8.05 2.86
N ILE A 88 2.37 8.28 4.16
CA ILE A 88 2.49 9.64 4.72
C ILE A 88 3.94 10.10 4.57
N SER A 89 4.13 11.35 4.14
CA SER A 89 5.49 11.89 4.00
C SER A 89 6.13 12.12 5.37
N ARG A 90 7.43 11.87 5.46
CA ARG A 90 8.22 12.13 6.67
C ARG A 90 8.20 13.61 7.06
N TYR A 91 8.12 14.50 6.07
CA TYR A 91 7.99 15.94 6.28
C TYR A 91 6.67 16.30 6.98
N ASP A 92 5.53 15.75 6.50
CA ASP A 92 4.23 16.00 7.14
C ASP A 92 4.20 15.46 8.58
N CYS A 93 4.78 14.29 8.80
CA CYS A 93 4.93 13.72 10.13
C CYS A 93 5.71 14.65 11.05
N MET A 94 6.90 15.10 10.62
CA MET A 94 7.75 15.97 11.43
C MET A 94 7.15 17.35 11.66
N ARG A 95 6.35 17.86 10.73
CA ARG A 95 5.59 19.10 10.93
C ARG A 95 4.58 18.97 12.09
N VAL A 96 3.90 17.84 12.19
CA VAL A 96 3.00 17.58 13.33
C VAL A 96 3.80 17.45 14.64
N VAL A 97 4.92 16.72 14.61
CA VAL A 97 5.81 16.58 15.79
C VAL A 97 6.32 17.93 16.28
N ASN A 98 6.83 18.79 15.38
CA ASN A 98 7.35 20.11 15.73
C ASN A 98 6.24 21.06 16.24
N ARG A 99 5.04 20.95 15.68
CA ARG A 99 3.89 21.71 16.14
C ARG A 99 3.48 21.34 17.57
N LEU A 100 3.59 20.07 17.94
CA LEU A 100 3.31 19.61 19.32
C LEU A 100 4.23 20.26 20.33
N ASP A 101 5.51 20.46 20.00
CA ASP A 101 6.47 21.15 20.87
C ASP A 101 6.07 22.61 21.15
N SER A 102 5.27 23.24 20.27
CA SER A 102 4.79 24.62 20.42
C SER A 102 3.42 24.75 21.10
N LEU A 103 2.74 23.62 21.37
CA LEU A 103 1.42 23.62 22.01
C LEU A 103 1.54 23.44 23.53
N GLU A 104 1.45 24.55 24.29
CA GLU A 104 1.54 24.54 25.75
C GLU A 104 0.44 23.74 26.47
N ASN A 105 -0.64 23.36 25.77
CA ASN A 105 -1.85 22.76 26.36
C ASN A 105 -1.99 21.24 26.11
N ILE A 106 -0.95 20.56 25.65
CA ILE A 106 -0.97 19.09 25.50
C ILE A 106 -0.10 18.47 26.58
N ASN A 107 -0.73 17.74 27.48
CA ASN A 107 -0.02 16.99 28.51
C ASN A 107 0.50 15.67 27.89
N LEU A 108 1.76 15.67 27.45
CA LEU A 108 2.44 14.50 26.94
C LEU A 108 2.91 13.61 28.09
N LEU A 109 2.60 12.33 28.00
CA LEU A 109 3.11 11.31 28.89
C LEU A 109 4.59 10.98 28.58
N PRO A 110 5.34 10.38 29.52
CA PRO A 110 6.73 9.99 29.26
C PRO A 110 6.90 9.06 28.06
N LEU A 111 5.93 8.18 27.78
CA LEU A 111 5.93 7.29 26.62
C LEU A 111 5.64 8.04 25.32
N ASP A 112 4.75 9.04 25.33
CA ASP A 112 4.51 9.92 24.17
C ASP A 112 5.81 10.64 23.76
N ASN A 113 6.59 11.14 24.74
CA ASN A 113 7.90 11.73 24.46
C ASN A 113 8.89 10.73 23.86
N SER A 114 8.85 9.46 24.29
CA SER A 114 9.66 8.40 23.68
C SER A 114 9.25 8.11 22.23
N ASP A 115 7.97 8.17 21.94
CA ASP A 115 7.44 7.98 20.58
C ASP A 115 7.76 9.18 19.68
N LEU A 116 7.68 10.41 20.18
CA LEU A 116 8.17 11.59 19.45
C LEU A 116 9.67 11.50 19.17
N GLN A 117 10.47 11.02 20.14
CA GLN A 117 11.89 10.81 19.94
C GLN A 117 12.18 9.73 18.87
N TYR A 118 11.39 8.65 18.85
CA TYR A 118 11.48 7.64 17.79
C TYR A 118 11.28 8.23 16.38
N LEU A 119 10.26 9.10 16.21
CA LEU A 119 10.02 9.78 14.93
C LEU A 119 11.15 10.78 14.58
N ARG A 120 11.73 11.48 15.59
CA ARG A 120 12.89 12.37 15.36
C ARG A 120 14.14 11.60 14.96
N ASP A 121 14.39 10.45 15.59
CA ASP A 121 15.52 9.59 15.27
C ASP A 121 15.45 9.06 13.83
N ASP A 122 14.24 8.78 13.33
CA ASP A 122 13.99 8.40 11.94
C ASP A 122 14.19 9.56 10.93
N ASN A 123 14.18 10.83 11.39
CA ASN A 123 14.12 12.02 10.52
C ASN A 123 15.13 13.12 10.92
N PRO A 124 16.40 12.81 11.18
CA PRO A 124 17.34 13.79 11.74
C PRO A 124 17.65 14.96 10.78
N THR A 125 17.53 14.75 9.46
CA THR A 125 17.81 15.78 8.44
C THR A 125 16.67 16.79 8.28
N ILE A 126 15.43 16.38 8.50
CA ILE A 126 14.27 17.26 8.37
C ILE A 126 14.26 18.35 9.45
N LEU A 127 14.84 18.08 10.60
CA LEU A 127 14.93 19.04 11.70
C LEU A 127 15.95 20.18 11.45
N GLY A 128 16.90 19.99 10.50
CA GLY A 128 17.99 20.94 10.24
C GLY A 128 17.70 22.02 9.20
N ASN A 129 16.79 21.80 8.25
CA ASN A 129 16.72 22.55 7.00
C ASN A 129 15.43 23.36 6.76
N SER A 130 14.51 23.50 7.73
CA SER A 130 13.28 24.26 7.50
C SER A 130 13.39 25.71 7.98
N GLU A 131 13.31 26.67 7.05
CA GLU A 131 13.17 28.11 7.38
C GLU A 131 11.92 28.39 8.24
N ASP A 132 10.87 27.57 8.15
CA ASP A 132 9.67 27.65 9.01
C ASP A 132 9.96 27.25 10.47
N VAL A 133 11.05 26.52 10.75
CA VAL A 133 11.48 26.16 12.11
C VAL A 133 12.27 27.31 12.76
N THR A 134 12.92 28.15 11.97
CA THR A 134 13.70 29.31 12.48
C THR A 134 12.80 30.43 13.01
N THR A 135 11.54 30.51 12.60
CA THR A 135 10.57 31.49 13.14
C THR A 135 9.94 31.06 14.47
N LEU A 136 10.05 29.78 14.84
CA LEU A 136 9.48 29.26 16.10
C LEU A 136 10.52 29.02 17.21
N THR A 137 11.80 29.08 16.91
CA THR A 137 12.86 28.93 17.93
C THR A 137 13.66 30.22 18.00
N GLY A 138 13.32 31.07 18.99
CA GLY A 138 14.22 32.14 19.41
C GLY A 138 15.60 31.57 19.73
N ASP A 139 16.64 32.30 19.33
CA ASP A 139 18.07 32.11 19.57
C ASP A 139 18.44 31.01 20.59
N ASN A 140 18.67 29.80 20.12
CA ASN A 140 19.34 28.77 20.88
C ASN A 140 20.34 28.03 20.00
N GLU A 141 21.59 28.46 20.05
CA GLU A 141 22.78 27.83 19.44
C GLU A 141 23.09 26.40 19.94
N ASN A 142 22.19 25.77 20.70
CA ASN A 142 22.35 24.43 21.26
C ASN A 142 21.29 23.45 20.74
N LYS A 143 21.10 23.31 19.40
CA LYS A 143 20.38 22.14 18.88
C LYS A 143 21.23 20.90 19.11
N LYS A 144 20.96 20.17 20.20
CA LYS A 144 21.52 18.86 20.44
C LYS A 144 21.18 17.95 19.26
N ILE A 145 22.20 17.52 18.52
CA ILE A 145 22.15 16.33 17.67
C ILE A 145 21.53 15.21 18.53
N PRO A 146 20.56 14.42 18.03
CA PRO A 146 19.89 13.37 18.80
C PRO A 146 20.90 12.55 19.60
N GLU A 147 20.55 12.25 20.85
CA GLU A 147 21.45 11.55 21.77
C GLU A 147 22.01 10.29 21.11
N GLN A 148 23.32 10.22 21.04
CA GLN A 148 24.04 9.15 20.36
C GLN A 148 23.58 7.79 20.89
N ALA A 149 23.45 6.79 19.98
CA ALA A 149 23.23 5.39 20.31
C ALA A 149 24.01 4.94 21.55
N THR A 150 23.49 3.98 22.32
CA THR A 150 24.18 3.41 23.48
C THR A 150 25.59 2.94 23.13
N SER A 151 26.52 2.93 24.08
CA SER A 151 27.97 2.79 23.86
C SER A 151 28.41 1.65 22.95
N PHE A 152 27.70 0.50 22.95
CA PHE A 152 27.99 -0.63 22.08
C PHE A 152 27.63 -0.35 20.59
N TRP A 153 26.42 0.18 20.35
CA TRP A 153 25.91 0.41 19.00
C TRP A 153 26.58 1.58 18.29
N LYS A 154 27.15 2.55 19.02
CA LYS A 154 27.95 3.65 18.45
C LYS A 154 29.10 3.20 17.54
N LYS A 155 29.57 1.97 17.72
CA LYS A 155 30.62 1.40 16.88
C LYS A 155 30.11 1.05 15.47
N PHE A 156 28.83 0.77 15.34
CA PHE A 156 28.21 0.31 14.09
C PHE A 156 27.26 1.34 13.49
N TYR A 157 26.48 2.04 14.32
CA TYR A 157 25.47 3.01 13.93
C TYR A 157 25.98 4.43 14.15
N LYS A 158 26.04 5.21 13.06
CA LYS A 158 26.41 6.64 13.15
C LYS A 158 25.28 7.50 13.71
N ARG A 159 24.02 7.13 13.43
CA ARG A 159 22.79 7.72 13.93
C ARG A 159 21.93 6.60 14.55
N PRO A 160 20.98 6.89 15.43
CA PRO A 160 20.14 5.85 16.02
C PRO A 160 19.43 4.97 14.98
N ALA A 161 18.91 5.56 13.90
CA ALA A 161 18.17 4.88 12.83
C ALA A 161 19.06 4.40 11.67
N ASP A 162 20.30 4.88 11.54
CA ASP A 162 21.11 4.65 10.34
C ASP A 162 22.42 3.89 10.65
N LEU A 163 22.55 2.70 10.06
CA LEU A 163 23.81 1.94 10.09
C LEU A 163 24.92 2.72 9.39
N TRP A 164 24.62 3.19 8.21
CA TRP A 164 25.55 4.00 7.45
C TRP A 164 24.84 5.23 6.91
N TYR A 165 25.46 6.40 7.11
CA TYR A 165 24.96 7.67 6.65
C TYR A 165 26.07 8.51 6.06
N ILE A 166 25.83 9.05 4.87
CA ILE A 166 26.70 9.99 4.16
C ILE A 166 25.91 11.27 3.99
N ASP A 167 26.53 12.40 4.30
CA ASP A 167 25.97 13.73 4.15
C ASP A 167 27.01 14.63 3.50
N THR A 168 26.68 15.19 2.36
CA THR A 168 27.48 16.13 1.61
C THR A 168 26.62 17.31 1.19
N LYS A 169 27.21 18.35 0.65
CA LYS A 169 26.51 19.56 0.21
C LYS A 169 25.37 19.28 -0.80
N TYR A 170 25.47 18.23 -1.62
CA TYR A 170 24.55 17.98 -2.73
C TYR A 170 23.87 16.61 -2.65
N PHE A 171 24.19 15.82 -1.65
CA PHE A 171 23.75 14.44 -1.61
C PHE A 171 23.78 13.93 -0.17
N ASP A 172 22.68 13.34 0.27
CA ASP A 172 22.59 12.52 1.46
C ASP A 172 22.19 11.09 1.12
N LEU A 173 22.69 10.13 1.87
CA LEU A 173 22.38 8.70 1.69
C LEU A 173 22.40 8.00 3.04
N SER A 174 21.30 7.32 3.34
CA SER A 174 21.18 6.37 4.45
C SER A 174 21.13 4.95 3.90
N ILE A 175 21.89 4.04 4.52
CA ILE A 175 21.96 2.63 4.16
C ILE A 175 21.67 1.80 5.41
N ASN A 176 20.63 0.96 5.35
CA ASN A 176 20.16 0.15 6.46
C ASN A 176 19.93 -1.30 6.06
N PRO A 177 20.28 -2.30 6.89
CA PRO A 177 19.98 -3.69 6.63
C PRO A 177 18.49 -3.98 6.85
N VAL A 178 17.97 -4.93 6.09
CA VAL A 178 16.66 -5.55 6.32
C VAL A 178 16.88 -6.99 6.71
N ILE A 179 16.44 -7.38 7.90
CA ILE A 179 16.57 -8.77 8.39
C ILE A 179 15.27 -9.15 9.08
N SER A 180 14.72 -10.33 8.73
CA SER A 180 13.70 -11.00 9.52
C SER A 180 14.01 -12.47 9.57
N PHE A 181 14.27 -12.97 10.76
CA PHE A 181 14.45 -14.41 10.97
C PHE A 181 13.45 -14.87 12.03
N GLN A 182 12.52 -15.73 11.64
CA GLN A 182 11.44 -16.21 12.49
C GLN A 182 11.25 -17.71 12.30
N VAL A 183 11.05 -18.42 13.39
CA VAL A 183 10.73 -19.86 13.40
C VAL A 183 9.61 -20.10 14.39
N ALA A 184 8.60 -20.85 13.95
CA ALA A 184 7.46 -21.23 14.77
C ALA A 184 7.00 -22.66 14.40
N PRO A 185 7.04 -23.64 15.30
CA PRO A 185 6.44 -24.94 15.05
C PRO A 185 4.93 -24.81 14.90
N ASP A 186 4.37 -25.45 13.87
CA ASP A 186 2.92 -25.61 13.73
C ASP A 186 2.46 -26.79 14.62
N LEU A 187 1.74 -26.44 15.70
CA LEU A 187 1.31 -27.42 16.72
C LEU A 187 0.11 -28.30 16.27
N LYS A 188 -0.47 -28.00 15.10
CA LYS A 188 -1.59 -28.78 14.53
C LYS A 188 -1.19 -29.60 13.32
N ASN A 189 -0.05 -29.28 12.71
CA ASN A 189 0.46 -30.00 11.54
C ASN A 189 1.85 -30.56 11.87
N ASP A 190 1.93 -31.81 12.24
CA ASP A 190 3.15 -32.51 12.66
C ASP A 190 4.28 -32.30 11.62
N ASN A 191 5.47 -31.97 12.13
CA ASN A 191 6.71 -31.79 11.38
C ASN A 191 6.76 -30.61 10.39
N LYS A 192 5.89 -29.63 10.52
CA LYS A 192 5.98 -28.37 9.74
C LYS A 192 6.35 -27.21 10.66
N ASN A 193 7.42 -26.52 10.30
CA ASN A 193 7.77 -25.25 10.93
C ASN A 193 7.32 -24.13 10.00
N ILE A 194 6.60 -23.15 10.54
CA ILE A 194 6.44 -21.86 9.89
C ILE A 194 7.79 -21.16 10.01
N PHE A 195 8.28 -20.66 8.92
CA PHE A 195 9.64 -20.15 8.80
C PHE A 195 9.66 -18.88 7.95
N THR A 196 10.45 -17.91 8.36
CA THR A 196 10.74 -16.71 7.56
C THR A 196 12.21 -16.35 7.73
N ASN A 197 12.90 -16.20 6.62
CA ASN A 197 14.27 -15.71 6.57
C ASN A 197 14.35 -14.64 5.46
N THR A 198 14.26 -13.39 5.87
CA THR A 198 14.37 -12.22 4.99
C THR A 198 15.70 -11.56 5.21
N ARG A 199 16.36 -11.19 4.12
CA ARG A 199 17.62 -10.44 4.11
C ARG A 199 17.64 -9.44 2.97
N GLY A 200 18.06 -8.24 3.26
CA GLY A 200 18.03 -7.17 2.27
C GLY A 200 18.67 -5.88 2.75
N ILE A 201 18.40 -4.82 2.01
CA ILE A 201 18.95 -3.50 2.23
C ILE A 201 17.94 -2.42 1.87
N ILE A 202 17.91 -1.36 2.66
CA ILE A 202 17.21 -0.11 2.38
C ILE A 202 18.23 0.95 2.05
N LEU A 203 18.00 1.65 0.94
CA LEU A 203 18.72 2.84 0.51
C LEU A 203 17.72 3.98 0.41
N GLN A 204 18.00 5.10 1.05
CA GLN A 204 17.18 6.30 0.93
C GLN A 204 18.04 7.54 1.03
N GLY A 205 17.64 8.60 0.35
CA GLY A 205 18.40 9.85 0.39
C GLY A 205 17.83 10.90 -0.53
N THR A 206 18.62 11.97 -0.69
CA THR A 206 18.25 13.15 -1.45
C THR A 206 19.40 13.62 -2.31
N ILE A 207 19.10 14.14 -3.48
CA ILE A 207 20.05 14.78 -4.40
C ILE A 207 19.62 16.24 -4.58
N ASP A 208 20.57 17.18 -4.34
CA ASP A 208 20.36 18.64 -4.43
C ASP A 208 19.14 19.16 -3.63
N ASP A 209 18.79 18.50 -2.53
CA ASP A 209 17.59 18.78 -1.71
C ASP A 209 16.27 18.82 -2.52
N LYS A 210 16.25 18.24 -3.71
CA LYS A 210 15.11 18.29 -4.65
C LYS A 210 14.58 16.93 -5.05
N LEU A 211 15.47 16.01 -5.40
CA LEU A 211 15.12 14.67 -5.85
C LEU A 211 15.34 13.68 -4.72
N HIS A 212 14.29 13.10 -4.20
CA HIS A 212 14.32 12.07 -3.19
C HIS A 212 14.23 10.70 -3.82
N PHE A 213 14.98 9.76 -3.28
CA PHE A 213 14.92 8.36 -3.69
C PHE A 213 14.80 7.44 -2.47
N TYR A 214 14.11 6.36 -2.70
CA TYR A 214 13.97 5.24 -1.78
C TYR A 214 14.11 3.95 -2.57
N SER A 215 14.82 2.98 -2.04
CA SER A 215 14.90 1.62 -2.58
C SER A 215 15.05 0.63 -1.44
N ASN A 216 14.18 -0.36 -1.41
CA ASN A 216 14.20 -1.47 -0.48
C ASN A 216 14.19 -2.76 -1.29
N ILE A 217 15.26 -3.55 -1.19
CA ILE A 217 15.42 -4.82 -1.91
C ILE A 217 15.70 -5.90 -0.89
N TYR A 218 14.88 -6.95 -0.88
CA TYR A 218 15.07 -8.09 0.02
C TYR A 218 14.60 -9.40 -0.58
N GLU A 219 15.34 -10.44 -0.27
CA GLU A 219 15.01 -11.83 -0.58
C GLU A 219 14.38 -12.48 0.65
N THR A 220 13.32 -13.24 0.45
CA THR A 220 12.63 -13.95 1.53
C THR A 220 12.48 -15.43 1.20
N GLN A 221 12.96 -16.25 2.11
CA GLN A 221 12.69 -17.69 2.14
C GLN A 221 11.67 -17.95 3.25
N SER A 222 10.54 -18.54 2.88
CA SER A 222 9.45 -18.73 3.84
C SER A 222 8.76 -20.07 3.70
N GLN A 223 8.21 -20.54 4.81
CA GLN A 223 7.19 -21.59 4.84
C GLN A 223 5.95 -21.03 5.52
N LEU A 224 4.87 -20.97 4.77
CA LEU A 224 3.60 -20.44 5.24
C LEU A 224 2.86 -21.47 6.13
N PRO A 225 1.95 -20.99 7.01
CA PRO A 225 0.96 -21.86 7.65
C PRO A 225 0.06 -22.52 6.58
N SER A 226 -0.58 -23.62 6.94
CA SER A 226 -1.38 -24.42 6.00
C SER A 226 -2.43 -23.61 5.24
N TYR A 227 -3.13 -22.70 5.92
CA TYR A 227 -4.13 -21.84 5.26
C TYR A 227 -3.51 -20.85 4.26
N GLY A 228 -2.28 -20.41 4.50
CA GLY A 228 -1.52 -19.59 3.55
C GLY A 228 -1.11 -20.41 2.32
N VAL A 229 -0.70 -21.67 2.50
CA VAL A 229 -0.39 -22.58 1.39
C VAL A 229 -1.64 -22.83 0.53
N ASP A 230 -2.80 -23.06 1.15
CA ASP A 230 -4.07 -23.25 0.42
C ASP A 230 -4.47 -22.01 -0.37
N TYR A 231 -4.26 -20.82 0.20
CA TYR A 231 -4.49 -19.55 -0.50
C TYR A 231 -3.59 -19.44 -1.74
N VAL A 232 -2.29 -19.73 -1.59
CA VAL A 232 -1.32 -19.65 -2.70
C VAL A 232 -1.63 -20.68 -3.79
N SER A 233 -2.15 -21.85 -3.43
CA SER A 233 -2.55 -22.86 -4.42
C SER A 233 -3.70 -22.42 -5.32
N LYS A 234 -4.55 -21.50 -4.84
CA LYS A 234 -5.71 -20.98 -5.56
C LYS A 234 -5.41 -19.67 -6.31
N TYR A 235 -4.61 -18.80 -5.72
CA TYR A 235 -4.38 -17.44 -6.22
C TYR A 235 -2.90 -17.22 -6.57
N ALA A 236 -2.16 -16.55 -5.71
CA ALA A 236 -0.72 -16.34 -5.77
C ALA A 236 -0.21 -15.93 -4.37
N LEU A 237 1.09 -15.95 -4.16
CA LEU A 237 1.67 -15.58 -2.87
C LEU A 237 1.39 -14.08 -2.56
N PRO A 238 0.73 -13.75 -1.44
CA PRO A 238 0.47 -12.37 -1.06
C PRO A 238 1.74 -11.53 -1.03
N GLY A 239 1.69 -10.34 -1.64
CA GLY A 239 2.81 -9.42 -1.71
C GLY A 239 3.92 -9.78 -2.70
N ALA A 240 3.98 -11.00 -3.23
CA ALA A 240 5.04 -11.45 -4.13
C ALA A 240 4.59 -11.60 -5.59
N GLY A 241 5.56 -11.46 -6.51
CA GLY A 241 5.40 -11.81 -7.92
C GLY A 241 5.85 -13.25 -8.21
N LEU A 242 6.99 -13.40 -8.90
CA LEU A 242 7.56 -14.72 -9.19
C LEU A 242 8.12 -15.37 -7.91
N VAL A 243 7.81 -16.64 -7.72
CA VAL A 243 8.19 -17.44 -6.55
C VAL A 243 8.88 -18.71 -7.01
N LYS A 244 9.93 -19.13 -6.30
CA LYS A 244 10.63 -20.39 -6.49
C LYS A 244 10.37 -21.32 -5.31
N ASP A 245 10.48 -22.61 -5.55
CA ASP A 245 10.42 -23.61 -4.48
C ASP A 245 11.66 -23.51 -3.58
N TYR A 246 11.43 -23.63 -2.28
CA TYR A 246 12.49 -23.64 -1.27
C TYR A 246 12.37 -24.83 -0.35
N SER A 247 13.50 -25.47 -0.03
CA SER A 247 13.56 -26.52 0.99
C SER A 247 14.85 -26.41 1.80
N SER A 248 14.77 -26.77 3.08
CA SER A 248 15.92 -26.77 3.99
C SER A 248 15.81 -27.92 4.99
N SER A 249 16.83 -28.77 5.03
CA SER A 249 16.94 -29.83 6.03
C SER A 249 17.24 -29.29 7.44
N ILE A 250 18.01 -28.22 7.53
CA ILE A 250 18.39 -27.55 8.79
C ILE A 250 17.16 -26.98 9.50
N PHE A 251 16.32 -26.25 8.77
CA PHE A 251 15.12 -25.61 9.32
C PHE A 251 13.87 -26.46 9.17
N LYS A 252 13.99 -27.70 8.65
CA LYS A 252 12.87 -28.62 8.39
C LYS A 252 11.79 -28.01 7.52
N VAL A 253 12.20 -27.18 6.53
CA VAL A 253 11.32 -26.58 5.54
C VAL A 253 11.16 -27.53 4.37
N LYS A 254 9.92 -27.83 4.01
CA LYS A 254 9.55 -28.61 2.82
C LYS A 254 8.43 -27.86 2.09
N ASN A 255 8.57 -27.68 0.79
CA ASN A 255 7.62 -26.92 -0.05
C ASN A 255 7.44 -25.47 0.46
N GLY A 256 8.54 -24.83 0.81
CA GLY A 256 8.59 -23.40 1.11
C GLY A 256 8.72 -22.58 -0.16
N TYR A 257 8.73 -21.28 0.01
CA TYR A 257 8.76 -20.28 -1.04
C TYR A 257 10.03 -19.44 -0.93
N ASP A 258 10.67 -19.15 -2.07
CA ASP A 258 11.79 -18.24 -2.19
C ASP A 258 11.43 -17.15 -3.21
N TYR A 259 11.45 -15.90 -2.79
CA TYR A 259 11.04 -14.76 -3.61
C TYR A 259 11.80 -13.49 -3.27
N LEU A 260 11.98 -12.66 -4.29
CA LEU A 260 12.59 -11.35 -4.20
C LEU A 260 11.50 -10.28 -4.22
N LEU A 261 11.60 -9.32 -3.32
CA LEU A 261 10.75 -8.14 -3.29
C LEU A 261 11.59 -6.87 -3.42
N SER A 262 11.04 -5.89 -4.11
CA SER A 262 11.68 -4.60 -4.30
C SER A 262 10.63 -3.49 -4.32
N ASP A 263 10.79 -2.52 -3.41
CA ASP A 263 10.08 -1.26 -3.42
C ASP A 263 11.07 -0.16 -3.78
N ALA A 264 10.77 0.63 -4.78
CA ALA A 264 11.64 1.74 -5.15
C ALA A 264 10.84 2.90 -5.73
N TYR A 265 11.24 4.13 -5.40
CA TYR A 265 10.66 5.31 -6.04
C TYR A 265 11.63 6.48 -6.10
N LEU A 266 11.37 7.35 -7.07
CA LEU A 266 11.87 8.70 -7.14
C LEU A 266 10.73 9.67 -6.86
N SER A 267 10.98 10.70 -6.09
CA SER A 267 9.97 11.71 -5.71
C SER A 267 10.57 13.10 -5.75
N PHE A 268 9.84 14.05 -6.32
CA PHE A 268 10.22 15.46 -6.32
C PHE A 268 8.99 16.36 -6.25
N ASN A 269 9.16 17.56 -5.73
CA ASN A 269 8.12 18.56 -5.73
C ASN A 269 8.22 19.42 -7.00
N ALA A 270 7.25 19.27 -7.91
CA ALA A 270 7.13 20.12 -9.07
C ALA A 270 6.78 21.56 -8.67
N THR A 271 6.02 21.73 -7.59
CA THR A 271 5.71 23.02 -6.95
C THR A 271 5.57 22.79 -5.43
N LYS A 272 5.43 23.88 -4.65
CA LYS A 272 5.14 23.78 -3.20
C LYS A 272 3.84 23.02 -2.88
N HIS A 273 2.99 22.78 -3.85
CA HIS A 273 1.69 22.13 -3.70
C HIS A 273 1.59 20.78 -4.41
N ILE A 274 2.48 20.49 -5.35
CA ILE A 274 2.40 19.30 -6.22
C ILE A 274 3.67 18.48 -6.08
N ASN A 275 3.53 17.28 -5.55
CA ASN A 275 4.55 16.26 -5.52
C ASN A 275 4.31 15.25 -6.64
N ILE A 276 5.36 14.84 -7.32
CA ILE A 276 5.37 13.80 -8.34
C ILE A 276 6.24 12.65 -7.85
N LYS A 277 5.67 11.46 -7.84
CA LYS A 277 6.36 10.24 -7.45
C LYS A 277 6.22 9.19 -8.55
N PHE A 278 7.34 8.66 -9.02
CA PHE A 278 7.40 7.53 -9.94
C PHE A 278 8.06 6.36 -9.23
N GLY A 279 7.40 5.23 -9.15
CA GLY A 279 7.89 4.13 -8.35
C GLY A 279 7.29 2.78 -8.69
N HIS A 280 7.86 1.76 -8.05
CA HIS A 280 7.38 0.39 -8.00
C HIS A 280 7.16 0.03 -6.53
N GLY A 281 5.94 -0.34 -6.16
CA GLY A 281 5.54 -0.59 -4.77
C GLY A 281 4.03 -0.68 -4.63
N THR A 282 3.55 -0.67 -3.39
CA THR A 282 2.12 -0.68 -3.05
C THR A 282 1.63 0.68 -2.60
N ASN A 283 0.32 0.89 -2.66
CA ASN A 283 -0.36 2.05 -2.09
C ASN A 283 -1.52 1.57 -1.21
N PHE A 284 -1.95 2.43 -0.28
CA PHE A 284 -3.05 2.11 0.63
C PHE A 284 -3.93 3.34 0.83
N ILE A 285 -5.26 3.18 0.72
CA ILE A 285 -6.25 4.23 0.96
C ILE A 285 -7.22 3.78 2.05
N GLY A 286 -7.19 4.44 3.19
CA GLY A 286 -8.07 4.20 4.33
C GLY A 286 -7.41 4.40 5.69
N ASP A 287 -8.23 4.56 6.71
CA ASP A 287 -7.82 4.68 8.12
C ASP A 287 -7.92 3.34 8.89
N GLY A 288 -8.43 2.29 8.25
CA GLY A 288 -8.59 0.95 8.80
C GLY A 288 -7.31 0.13 8.84
N GLU A 289 -7.41 -1.06 9.45
CA GLU A 289 -6.43 -2.15 9.29
C GLU A 289 -6.56 -2.77 7.89
N LYS A 290 -7.80 -2.90 7.41
CA LYS A 290 -8.15 -3.30 6.05
C LYS A 290 -8.58 -2.10 5.23
N SER A 291 -8.63 -2.26 3.92
CA SER A 291 -9.23 -1.29 3.01
C SER A 291 -10.11 -1.97 1.97
N LEU A 292 -11.30 -1.41 1.76
CA LEU A 292 -12.21 -1.82 0.68
C LEU A 292 -11.97 -1.00 -0.60
N ILE A 293 -11.10 0.02 -0.55
CA ILE A 293 -10.74 0.87 -1.69
C ILE A 293 -9.45 0.37 -2.33
N LEU A 294 -8.32 0.51 -1.65
CA LEU A 294 -7.01 0.08 -2.14
C LEU A 294 -6.15 -0.35 -0.95
N SER A 295 -5.64 -1.57 -0.99
CA SER A 295 -4.79 -2.14 0.06
C SER A 295 -3.39 -2.49 -0.46
N ASP A 296 -2.49 -2.81 0.45
CA ASP A 296 -1.13 -3.28 0.19
C ASP A 296 -1.03 -4.81 0.02
N PHE A 297 -2.17 -5.50 -0.07
CA PHE A 297 -2.23 -6.96 -0.10
C PHE A 297 -1.78 -7.57 -1.42
N ALA A 298 -2.14 -6.96 -2.55
CA ALA A 298 -1.92 -7.55 -3.88
C ALA A 298 -0.44 -7.70 -4.28
N GLY A 299 0.42 -6.83 -3.77
CA GLY A 299 1.86 -6.78 -4.13
C GLY A 299 2.21 -5.56 -4.96
N ASN A 300 3.49 -5.47 -5.32
CA ASN A 300 4.07 -4.29 -5.94
C ASN A 300 3.72 -4.14 -7.41
N TYR A 301 3.46 -2.92 -7.84
CA TYR A 301 3.21 -2.52 -9.22
C TYR A 301 3.91 -1.20 -9.56
N LEU A 302 4.19 -0.99 -10.85
CA LEU A 302 4.73 0.27 -11.35
C LEU A 302 3.65 1.35 -11.32
N TYR A 303 3.96 2.53 -10.76
CA TYR A 303 3.00 3.64 -10.68
C TYR A 303 3.64 5.01 -10.89
N LEU A 304 2.83 5.92 -11.41
CA LEU A 304 3.01 7.37 -11.32
C LEU A 304 1.96 7.92 -10.35
N LYS A 305 2.41 8.56 -9.27
CA LYS A 305 1.52 9.19 -8.28
C LYS A 305 1.74 10.70 -8.25
N LEU A 306 0.65 11.44 -8.39
CA LEU A 306 0.61 12.88 -8.20
C LEU A 306 -0.10 13.18 -6.88
N THR A 307 0.51 13.97 -6.01
CA THR A 307 -0.11 14.41 -4.76
C THR A 307 -0.18 15.92 -4.76
N THR A 308 -1.38 16.47 -4.78
CA THR A 308 -1.63 17.92 -4.75
C THR A 308 -2.21 18.29 -3.39
N LYS A 309 -1.52 19.19 -2.66
CA LYS A 309 -1.96 19.71 -1.35
C LYS A 309 -2.22 21.20 -1.46
N VAL A 310 -3.47 21.59 -1.31
CA VAL A 310 -3.88 23.01 -1.35
C VAL A 310 -4.91 23.26 -0.27
N TRP A 311 -4.62 24.21 0.63
CA TRP A 311 -5.50 24.57 1.73
C TRP A 311 -5.86 23.36 2.61
N LYS A 312 -7.12 22.91 2.60
CA LYS A 312 -7.64 21.75 3.34
C LYS A 312 -7.83 20.50 2.47
N PHE A 313 -7.39 20.54 1.23
CA PHE A 313 -7.52 19.45 0.27
C PHE A 313 -6.18 18.72 0.08
N GLN A 314 -6.25 17.42 0.06
CA GLN A 314 -5.22 16.58 -0.54
C GLN A 314 -5.84 15.76 -1.65
N TYR A 315 -5.32 15.90 -2.85
CA TYR A 315 -5.76 15.17 -4.03
C TYR A 315 -4.65 14.27 -4.52
N GLN A 316 -4.93 12.99 -4.59
CA GLN A 316 -4.03 11.98 -5.12
C GLN A 316 -4.53 11.46 -6.46
N ASN A 317 -3.64 11.36 -7.44
CA ASN A 317 -3.86 10.60 -8.66
C ASN A 317 -2.82 9.49 -8.72
N ILE A 318 -3.24 8.27 -9.04
CA ILE A 318 -2.37 7.12 -9.23
C ILE A 318 -2.68 6.51 -10.59
N PHE A 319 -1.66 6.42 -11.43
CA PHE A 319 -1.71 5.74 -12.72
C PHE A 319 -0.75 4.57 -12.64
N ALA A 320 -1.26 3.33 -12.76
CA ALA A 320 -0.44 2.17 -12.54
C ALA A 320 -0.62 1.09 -13.61
N GLU A 321 0.47 0.36 -13.85
CA GLU A 321 0.46 -0.86 -14.65
C GLU A 321 0.27 -2.06 -13.72
N LEU A 322 -0.80 -2.79 -13.93
CA LEU A 322 -1.15 -4.01 -13.23
C LEU A 322 -1.00 -5.22 -14.18
N THR A 323 -1.10 -6.41 -13.62
CA THR A 323 -1.12 -7.65 -14.42
C THR A 323 -2.28 -8.54 -14.02
N ALA A 324 -2.85 -9.25 -15.02
CA ALA A 324 -3.84 -10.29 -14.82
C ALA A 324 -3.16 -11.66 -14.93
N GLY A 325 -3.54 -12.60 -14.08
CA GLY A 325 -2.95 -13.94 -14.05
C GLY A 325 -1.87 -14.11 -12.98
N ASP A 326 -1.43 -15.36 -12.81
CA ASP A 326 -0.36 -15.74 -11.90
C ASP A 326 1.00 -15.64 -12.59
N PRO A 327 1.96 -14.86 -12.05
CA PRO A 327 3.32 -14.77 -12.58
C PRO A 327 4.03 -16.11 -12.71
N ASN A 328 3.77 -17.07 -11.81
CA ASN A 328 4.40 -18.38 -11.83
C ASN A 328 3.90 -19.24 -13.01
N VAL A 329 2.60 -19.17 -13.31
CA VAL A 329 2.02 -19.83 -14.49
C VAL A 329 2.59 -19.24 -15.76
N ALA A 330 2.65 -17.93 -15.87
CA ALA A 330 3.25 -17.24 -17.02
C ALA A 330 4.72 -17.63 -17.22
N ALA A 331 5.52 -17.65 -16.14
CA ALA A 331 6.92 -18.04 -16.17
C ALA A 331 7.11 -19.51 -16.58
N SER A 332 6.27 -20.44 -16.08
CA SER A 332 6.35 -21.87 -16.41
C SER A 332 6.05 -22.17 -17.88
N THR A 333 5.24 -21.33 -18.52
CA THR A 333 4.88 -21.45 -19.95
C THR A 333 5.72 -20.56 -20.86
N SER A 334 6.69 -19.80 -20.28
CA SER A 334 7.49 -18.79 -21.00
C SER A 334 6.64 -17.74 -21.74
N GLN A 335 5.48 -17.44 -21.20
CA GLN A 335 4.57 -16.44 -21.74
C GLN A 335 4.68 -15.12 -20.99
N LEU A 336 4.41 -14.01 -21.67
CA LEU A 336 4.24 -12.73 -21.01
C LEU A 336 2.90 -12.71 -20.28
N ILE A 337 2.92 -12.21 -19.04
CA ILE A 337 1.70 -11.99 -18.27
C ILE A 337 0.86 -10.88 -18.91
N THR A 338 -0.44 -11.06 -18.96
CA THR A 338 -1.37 -10.08 -19.53
C THR A 338 -1.35 -8.79 -18.70
N LYS A 339 -1.12 -7.66 -19.38
CA LYS A 339 -1.14 -6.34 -18.75
C LYS A 339 -2.56 -5.79 -18.68
N LYS A 340 -2.81 -5.07 -17.59
CA LYS A 340 -3.95 -4.18 -17.41
C LYS A 340 -3.50 -2.94 -16.66
N TYR A 341 -4.36 -1.95 -16.57
CA TYR A 341 -3.99 -0.66 -16.02
C TYR A 341 -5.07 -0.17 -15.06
N ILE A 342 -4.67 0.66 -14.11
CA ILE A 342 -5.60 1.40 -13.25
C ILE A 342 -5.27 2.89 -13.32
N ALA A 343 -6.28 3.70 -13.47
CA ALA A 343 -6.25 5.12 -13.15
C ALA A 343 -7.18 5.35 -11.96
N LEU A 344 -6.67 6.06 -10.96
CA LEU A 344 -7.36 6.27 -9.69
C LEU A 344 -7.14 7.70 -9.23
N HIS A 345 -8.19 8.32 -8.65
CA HIS A 345 -8.04 9.54 -7.89
C HIS A 345 -8.86 9.51 -6.60
N ASP A 346 -8.32 10.16 -5.57
CA ASP A 346 -8.97 10.37 -4.29
C ASP A 346 -8.81 11.84 -3.88
N LEU A 347 -9.91 12.49 -3.58
CA LEU A 347 -9.96 13.86 -3.07
C LEU A 347 -10.36 13.82 -1.60
N ASP A 348 -9.39 13.94 -0.70
CA ASP A 348 -9.62 14.06 0.73
C ASP A 348 -9.75 15.54 1.13
N TYR A 349 -10.83 15.87 1.83
CA TYR A 349 -11.15 17.21 2.30
C TYR A 349 -11.32 17.26 3.82
N LYS A 350 -10.51 18.06 4.49
CA LYS A 350 -10.66 18.38 5.91
C LYS A 350 -11.79 19.42 6.10
N ILE A 351 -13.00 18.96 6.31
CA ILE A 351 -14.16 19.84 6.59
C ILE A 351 -13.88 20.66 7.86
N SER A 352 -13.35 20.00 8.89
CA SER A 352 -12.81 20.62 10.08
C SER A 352 -11.51 19.93 10.51
N ASN A 353 -10.81 20.42 11.52
CA ASN A 353 -9.58 19.79 12.01
C ASN A 353 -9.80 18.32 12.40
N ASN A 354 -10.98 18.02 12.94
CA ASN A 354 -11.33 16.72 13.47
C ASN A 354 -12.21 15.86 12.55
N PHE A 355 -12.61 16.36 11.37
CA PHE A 355 -13.44 15.60 10.42
C PHE A 355 -12.95 15.74 8.99
N SER A 356 -12.65 14.61 8.35
CA SER A 356 -12.31 14.51 6.94
C SER A 356 -13.30 13.64 6.18
N LEU A 357 -13.46 13.94 4.90
CA LEU A 357 -14.25 13.21 3.94
C LEU A 357 -13.48 13.10 2.64
N GLY A 358 -13.29 11.87 2.16
CA GLY A 358 -12.68 11.55 0.87
C GLY A 358 -13.71 11.09 -0.15
N ILE A 359 -13.48 11.43 -1.41
CA ILE A 359 -14.23 10.94 -2.57
C ILE A 359 -13.24 10.29 -3.52
N TYR A 360 -13.53 9.08 -3.92
CA TYR A 360 -12.68 8.20 -4.67
C TYR A 360 -13.36 7.72 -5.95
N GLU A 361 -12.59 7.66 -7.02
CA GLU A 361 -12.97 6.99 -8.27
C GLU A 361 -11.75 6.28 -8.84
N SER A 362 -11.95 5.08 -9.35
CA SER A 362 -10.95 4.36 -10.12
C SER A 362 -11.56 3.68 -11.32
N ILE A 363 -10.72 3.42 -12.31
CA ILE A 363 -11.06 2.64 -13.48
C ILE A 363 -9.96 1.63 -13.78
N ILE A 364 -10.35 0.37 -13.96
CA ILE A 364 -9.46 -0.69 -14.45
C ILE A 364 -9.81 -1.01 -15.88
N PHE A 365 -8.81 -1.06 -16.74
CA PHE A 365 -8.96 -1.29 -18.17
C PHE A 365 -7.83 -2.13 -18.72
N ALA A 366 -8.14 -2.91 -19.75
CA ALA A 366 -7.17 -3.67 -20.54
C ALA A 366 -7.25 -3.21 -21.99
N ARG A 367 -6.09 -2.92 -22.58
CA ARG A 367 -5.92 -2.59 -23.98
C ARG A 367 -4.66 -3.31 -24.43
N LYS A 368 -4.70 -4.15 -25.37
CA LYS A 368 -3.57 -4.92 -25.93
C LYS A 368 -2.20 -4.23 -25.71
N ASP A 369 -1.71 -4.25 -24.47
CA ASP A 369 -0.41 -3.75 -24.03
C ASP A 369 -0.17 -2.23 -24.18
N HIS A 370 -1.23 -1.41 -24.18
CA HIS A 370 -1.07 0.04 -24.14
C HIS A 370 -2.01 0.71 -23.13
N PHE A 371 -1.56 1.82 -22.58
CA PHE A 371 -2.33 2.65 -21.67
C PHE A 371 -3.33 3.51 -22.46
N GLU A 372 -4.56 3.67 -21.94
CA GLU A 372 -5.57 4.59 -22.49
C GLU A 372 -5.28 6.03 -22.03
N PHE A 373 -4.71 6.85 -22.90
CA PHE A 373 -4.25 8.20 -22.52
C PHE A 373 -5.37 9.14 -22.03
N GLN A 374 -6.63 8.87 -22.39
CA GLN A 374 -7.76 9.68 -21.92
C GLN A 374 -7.91 9.59 -20.40
N TYR A 375 -7.49 8.48 -19.79
CA TYR A 375 -7.51 8.29 -18.34
C TYR A 375 -6.32 8.94 -17.60
N LEU A 376 -5.36 9.55 -18.31
CA LEU A 376 -4.30 10.38 -17.69
C LEU A 376 -4.77 11.76 -17.27
N ASN A 377 -5.97 12.19 -17.65
CA ASN A 377 -6.49 13.48 -17.23
C ASN A 377 -6.80 13.45 -15.71
N PRO A 378 -6.06 14.19 -14.88
CA PRO A 378 -6.16 14.04 -13.43
C PRO A 378 -7.42 14.68 -12.81
N VAL A 379 -8.23 15.40 -13.59
CA VAL A 379 -9.40 16.15 -13.08
C VAL A 379 -10.73 15.71 -13.70
N ILE A 380 -10.70 14.77 -14.63
CA ILE A 380 -11.92 14.27 -15.28
C ILE A 380 -12.55 13.13 -14.48
N PHE A 381 -13.87 13.05 -14.45
CA PHE A 381 -14.56 11.87 -13.97
C PHE A 381 -14.39 10.72 -14.98
N TYR A 382 -13.77 9.63 -14.56
CA TYR A 382 -13.45 8.50 -15.44
C TYR A 382 -14.69 7.85 -16.03
N ARG A 383 -15.79 7.81 -15.28
CA ARG A 383 -17.07 7.30 -15.78
C ARG A 383 -17.55 8.02 -17.05
N THR A 384 -17.25 9.31 -17.19
CA THR A 384 -17.64 10.07 -18.40
C THR A 384 -16.77 9.69 -19.60
N VAL A 385 -15.49 9.42 -19.38
CA VAL A 385 -14.56 8.95 -20.42
C VAL A 385 -14.94 7.54 -20.85
N GLU A 386 -15.16 6.65 -19.89
CA GLU A 386 -15.56 5.26 -20.11
C GLU A 386 -16.83 5.17 -20.95
N GLY A 387 -17.85 5.98 -20.63
CA GLY A 387 -19.07 6.07 -21.43
C GLY A 387 -18.81 6.53 -22.88
N SER A 388 -17.82 7.39 -23.12
CA SER A 388 -17.46 7.83 -24.47
C SER A 388 -16.68 6.78 -25.27
N LEU A 389 -16.04 5.83 -24.58
CA LEU A 389 -15.28 4.72 -25.19
C LEU A 389 -16.12 3.44 -25.42
N GLY A 390 -17.41 3.46 -25.11
CA GLY A 390 -18.33 2.33 -25.30
C GLY A 390 -18.50 1.44 -24.08
N SER A 391 -18.04 1.90 -22.92
CA SER A 391 -18.27 1.27 -21.60
C SER A 391 -17.71 -0.16 -21.43
N PRO A 392 -16.46 -0.44 -21.81
CA PRO A 392 -15.88 -1.76 -21.62
C PRO A 392 -15.09 -1.93 -20.32
N ASP A 393 -14.95 -0.87 -19.51
CA ASP A 393 -13.98 -0.80 -18.43
C ASP A 393 -14.66 -0.88 -17.05
N ASN A 394 -13.91 -1.34 -16.04
CA ASN A 394 -14.43 -1.54 -14.69
C ASN A 394 -14.22 -0.27 -13.84
N VAL A 395 -15.31 0.42 -13.53
CA VAL A 395 -15.30 1.66 -12.71
C VAL A 395 -15.75 1.34 -11.30
N VAL A 396 -14.94 1.76 -10.32
CA VAL A 396 -15.27 1.67 -8.90
C VAL A 396 -15.22 3.08 -8.30
N ILE A 397 -16.32 3.49 -7.67
CA ILE A 397 -16.41 4.76 -6.95
C ILE A 397 -16.60 4.52 -5.47
N GLY A 398 -16.22 5.49 -4.64
CA GLY A 398 -16.38 5.33 -3.20
C GLY A 398 -16.17 6.62 -2.43
N THR A 399 -16.28 6.48 -1.13
CA THR A 399 -16.02 7.55 -0.17
C THR A 399 -15.38 6.96 1.07
N ASN A 400 -14.55 7.76 1.73
CA ASN A 400 -14.01 7.46 3.04
C ASN A 400 -14.24 8.65 3.98
N PHE A 401 -14.30 8.41 5.27
CA PHE A 401 -14.39 9.46 6.26
C PHE A 401 -13.63 9.09 7.53
N LYS A 402 -13.19 10.13 8.27
CA LYS A 402 -12.63 10.00 9.60
C LYS A 402 -13.13 11.14 10.48
N TRP A 403 -13.55 10.80 11.69
CA TRP A 403 -14.03 11.76 12.68
C TRP A 403 -13.35 11.54 14.04
N ASN A 404 -12.48 12.48 14.41
CA ASN A 404 -11.81 12.49 15.71
C ASN A 404 -12.68 13.16 16.77
N LEU A 405 -12.86 12.51 17.91
CA LEU A 405 -13.75 12.94 18.98
C LEU A 405 -13.00 13.01 20.30
N LYS A 406 -13.22 14.12 21.03
CA LYS A 406 -12.70 14.31 22.40
C LYS A 406 -11.19 14.07 22.55
N LYS A 407 -10.39 14.22 21.49
CA LYS A 407 -8.94 13.95 21.46
C LYS A 407 -8.56 12.54 21.94
N LYS A 408 -9.48 11.59 21.88
CA LYS A 408 -9.31 10.23 22.40
C LYS A 408 -9.89 9.15 21.50
N TYR A 409 -10.95 9.45 20.76
CA TYR A 409 -11.67 8.50 19.92
C TYR A 409 -11.65 8.92 18.48
N SER A 410 -11.64 7.96 17.58
CA SER A 410 -11.84 8.18 16.15
C SER A 410 -12.87 7.19 15.63
N ILE A 411 -13.76 7.66 14.77
CA ILE A 411 -14.66 6.83 13.97
C ILE A 411 -14.25 7.03 12.51
N TYR A 412 -14.17 5.96 11.75
CA TYR A 412 -13.82 6.00 10.35
C TYR A 412 -14.65 4.98 9.56
N GLY A 413 -14.68 5.13 8.25
CA GLY A 413 -15.37 4.18 7.40
C GLY A 413 -15.12 4.42 5.93
N GLN A 414 -15.56 3.44 5.13
CA GLN A 414 -15.50 3.45 3.67
C GLN A 414 -16.81 2.94 3.10
N LEU A 415 -17.20 3.47 1.97
CA LEU A 415 -18.24 2.94 1.09
C LEU A 415 -17.65 2.80 -0.30
N VAL A 416 -17.83 1.63 -0.89
CA VAL A 416 -17.38 1.33 -2.25
C VAL A 416 -18.59 0.88 -3.06
N LEU A 417 -18.75 1.43 -4.25
CA LEU A 417 -19.77 1.10 -5.24
C LEU A 417 -19.07 0.70 -6.53
N ASP A 418 -19.23 -0.55 -6.93
CA ASP A 418 -18.70 -1.10 -8.18
C ASP A 418 -19.76 -0.95 -9.29
N GLU A 419 -20.94 -1.57 -9.11
CA GLU A 419 -22.13 -1.30 -9.93
C GLU A 419 -23.32 -1.02 -9.02
N PHE A 420 -24.21 -0.12 -9.44
CA PHE A 420 -25.31 0.32 -8.60
C PHE A 420 -26.51 0.75 -9.42
N VAL A 421 -27.64 0.11 -9.17
CA VAL A 421 -28.94 0.48 -9.74
C VAL A 421 -29.89 0.86 -8.61
N PHE A 422 -30.12 2.17 -8.43
CA PHE A 422 -30.94 2.73 -7.36
C PHE A 422 -32.34 2.08 -7.26
N LYS A 423 -33.00 1.90 -8.40
CA LYS A 423 -34.32 1.31 -8.47
C LYS A 423 -34.37 -0.13 -7.91
N GLU A 424 -33.36 -0.94 -8.24
CA GLU A 424 -33.26 -2.32 -7.77
C GLU A 424 -32.97 -2.40 -6.26
N LEU A 425 -32.25 -1.42 -5.69
CA LEU A 425 -31.93 -1.44 -4.27
C LEU A 425 -33.06 -0.89 -3.39
N PHE A 426 -33.61 0.27 -3.74
CA PHE A 426 -34.52 1.01 -2.86
C PHE A 426 -35.98 0.90 -3.22
N VAL A 427 -36.33 0.55 -4.46
CA VAL A 427 -37.71 0.47 -4.92
C VAL A 427 -38.17 -0.97 -5.04
N GLU A 428 -37.46 -1.81 -5.77
CA GLU A 428 -37.84 -3.20 -6.00
C GLU A 428 -37.35 -4.13 -4.89
N ASN A 429 -36.23 -3.82 -4.25
CA ASN A 429 -35.63 -4.52 -3.11
C ASN A 429 -35.55 -6.04 -3.30
N ARG A 430 -35.21 -6.48 -4.51
CA ARG A 430 -35.12 -7.90 -4.89
C ARG A 430 -33.77 -8.54 -4.61
N ASN A 431 -32.86 -7.83 -3.95
CA ASN A 431 -31.46 -8.25 -3.77
C ASN A 431 -30.79 -8.62 -5.10
N SER A 432 -30.88 -7.71 -6.07
CA SER A 432 -30.27 -7.88 -7.38
C SER A 432 -28.76 -8.01 -7.31
N TRP A 433 -28.18 -8.89 -8.13
CA TRP A 433 -26.72 -9.07 -8.25
C TRP A 433 -26.00 -7.80 -8.70
N VAL A 434 -26.67 -6.95 -9.47
CA VAL A 434 -26.10 -5.73 -10.05
C VAL A 434 -25.71 -4.70 -8.98
N ASN A 435 -26.29 -4.77 -7.79
CA ASN A 435 -25.93 -3.89 -6.68
C ASN A 435 -24.69 -4.44 -5.95
N LYS A 436 -23.52 -4.16 -6.50
CA LYS A 436 -22.20 -4.54 -6.02
C LYS A 436 -21.61 -3.40 -5.19
N TYR A 437 -21.50 -3.62 -3.89
CA TYR A 437 -20.95 -2.62 -2.97
C TYR A 437 -20.29 -3.26 -1.75
N GLY A 438 -19.37 -2.50 -1.15
CA GLY A 438 -18.74 -2.81 0.13
C GLY A 438 -18.87 -1.65 1.11
N PHE A 439 -18.94 -1.97 2.39
CA PHE A 439 -19.05 -1.00 3.48
C PHE A 439 -18.13 -1.38 4.63
N GLN A 440 -17.36 -0.40 5.12
CA GLN A 440 -16.49 -0.51 6.29
C GLN A 440 -16.91 0.53 7.33
N ILE A 441 -16.91 0.12 8.60
CA ILE A 441 -17.02 1.02 9.75
C ILE A 441 -16.04 0.57 10.81
N GLY A 442 -15.33 1.52 11.42
CA GLY A 442 -14.40 1.24 12.49
C GLY A 442 -14.32 2.37 13.52
N ALA A 443 -13.77 2.03 14.67
CA ALA A 443 -13.50 2.98 15.73
C ALA A 443 -12.14 2.69 16.37
N LYS A 444 -11.44 3.75 16.78
CA LYS A 444 -10.19 3.71 17.54
C LYS A 444 -10.35 4.45 18.86
N SER A 445 -9.65 3.99 19.89
CA SER A 445 -9.56 4.65 21.18
C SER A 445 -8.12 4.58 21.68
N ILE A 446 -7.57 5.71 22.13
CA ILE A 446 -6.24 5.76 22.75
C ILE A 446 -6.37 5.91 24.27
N ASN A 447 -5.37 5.40 25.01
CA ASN A 447 -5.33 5.41 26.49
C ASN A 447 -6.64 4.90 27.10
N THR A 448 -7.12 3.76 26.60
CA THR A 448 -8.43 3.21 26.94
C THR A 448 -8.46 2.77 28.40
N PHE A 449 -9.59 2.93 29.06
CA PHE A 449 -9.79 2.68 30.50
C PHE A 449 -8.87 3.52 31.42
N GLY A 450 -8.23 4.57 30.90
CA GLY A 450 -7.26 5.37 31.66
C GLY A 450 -5.89 4.71 31.81
N ILE A 451 -5.61 3.65 31.04
CA ILE A 451 -4.31 2.99 31.00
C ILE A 451 -3.51 3.62 29.85
N ASP A 452 -2.36 4.19 30.20
CA ASP A 452 -1.49 4.87 29.27
C ASP A 452 -1.00 3.90 28.18
N HIS A 453 -1.07 4.34 26.92
CA HIS A 453 -0.67 3.56 25.74
C HIS A 453 -1.36 2.19 25.58
N LEU A 454 -2.53 2.01 26.20
CA LEU A 454 -3.43 0.91 25.89
C LEU A 454 -4.47 1.40 24.88
N ASP A 455 -4.36 0.98 23.64
CA ASP A 455 -5.14 1.47 22.54
C ASP A 455 -5.97 0.33 21.92
N PHE A 456 -7.22 0.66 21.56
CA PHE A 456 -8.16 -0.28 20.97
C PHE A 456 -8.60 0.19 19.60
N GLN A 457 -8.80 -0.77 18.70
CA GLN A 457 -9.42 -0.56 17.41
C GLN A 457 -10.42 -1.70 17.16
N ILE A 458 -11.60 -1.34 16.68
CA ILE A 458 -12.58 -2.29 16.16
C ILE A 458 -12.92 -1.90 14.73
N GLU A 459 -13.19 -2.88 13.89
CA GLU A 459 -13.52 -2.69 12.48
C GLU A 459 -14.50 -3.74 12.02
N ALA A 460 -15.44 -3.38 11.18
CA ALA A 460 -16.36 -4.29 10.53
C ALA A 460 -16.41 -3.99 9.03
N ASN A 461 -16.24 -5.04 8.22
CA ASN A 461 -16.21 -5.01 6.76
C ASN A 461 -17.32 -5.89 6.20
N PHE A 462 -18.08 -5.37 5.25
CA PHE A 462 -19.17 -6.06 4.59
C PHE A 462 -19.03 -5.87 3.08
N VAL A 463 -18.91 -6.95 2.34
CA VAL A 463 -18.80 -6.90 0.89
C VAL A 463 -19.82 -7.84 0.26
N ARG A 464 -20.63 -7.31 -0.66
CA ARG A 464 -21.66 -8.09 -1.35
C ARG A 464 -21.07 -9.08 -2.34
N PRO A 465 -21.83 -10.14 -2.69
CA PRO A 465 -21.47 -11.03 -3.80
C PRO A 465 -21.20 -10.25 -5.08
N TYR A 466 -20.25 -10.74 -5.87
CA TYR A 466 -19.85 -10.21 -7.18
C TYR A 466 -19.17 -8.83 -7.17
N THR A 467 -19.03 -8.16 -6.01
CA THR A 467 -18.26 -6.91 -5.91
C THR A 467 -16.82 -7.15 -6.36
N TYR A 468 -16.24 -6.20 -7.12
CA TYR A 468 -14.90 -6.27 -7.74
C TYR A 468 -14.78 -7.22 -8.94
N THR A 469 -15.83 -7.95 -9.32
CA THR A 469 -15.84 -8.80 -10.51
C THR A 469 -16.23 -7.99 -11.75
N HIS A 470 -15.82 -8.46 -12.93
CA HIS A 470 -16.19 -7.85 -14.21
C HIS A 470 -16.53 -8.93 -15.24
N PHE A 471 -17.31 -8.58 -16.30
CA PHE A 471 -17.62 -9.53 -17.38
C PHE A 471 -16.38 -9.93 -18.19
N ASP A 472 -15.42 -9.01 -18.32
CA ASP A 472 -14.06 -9.33 -18.76
C ASP A 472 -13.21 -9.60 -17.53
N SER A 473 -12.87 -10.85 -17.27
CA SER A 473 -12.08 -11.27 -16.10
C SER A 473 -10.69 -10.63 -16.04
N VAL A 474 -10.16 -10.08 -17.13
CA VAL A 474 -8.92 -9.31 -17.13
C VAL A 474 -9.11 -7.99 -16.39
N SER A 475 -10.25 -7.32 -16.58
CA SER A 475 -10.55 -6.01 -15.99
C SER A 475 -11.15 -6.05 -14.59
N ASN A 476 -11.11 -7.19 -13.89
CA ASN A 476 -11.50 -7.31 -12.48
C ASN A 476 -10.56 -6.50 -11.55
N TYR A 477 -10.99 -6.26 -10.30
CA TYR A 477 -10.27 -5.44 -9.31
C TYR A 477 -9.15 -6.22 -8.61
N THR A 478 -8.17 -6.70 -9.41
CA THR A 478 -7.04 -7.53 -8.94
C THR A 478 -5.71 -7.10 -9.52
N HIS A 479 -4.62 -7.57 -8.90
CA HIS A 479 -3.27 -7.56 -9.45
C HIS A 479 -2.62 -8.92 -9.17
N GLN A 480 -2.08 -9.58 -10.21
CA GLN A 480 -1.44 -10.91 -10.09
C GLN A 480 -2.36 -11.94 -9.37
N ASN A 481 -3.62 -12.00 -9.79
CA ASN A 481 -4.67 -12.84 -9.19
C ASN A 481 -4.97 -12.54 -7.71
N LYS A 482 -4.50 -11.44 -7.15
CA LYS A 482 -4.76 -11.03 -5.75
C LYS A 482 -5.67 -9.80 -5.71
N PRO A 483 -6.63 -9.72 -4.77
CA PRO A 483 -7.48 -8.54 -4.60
C PRO A 483 -6.66 -7.27 -4.37
N LEU A 484 -7.05 -6.16 -5.02
CA LEU A 484 -6.52 -4.83 -4.72
C LEU A 484 -7.13 -4.23 -3.44
N ALA A 485 -8.26 -4.76 -3.01
CA ALA A 485 -8.96 -4.39 -1.77
C ALA A 485 -8.69 -5.40 -0.65
N ASP A 486 -9.73 -5.92 -0.01
CA ASP A 486 -9.60 -6.92 1.06
C ASP A 486 -9.19 -8.30 0.53
N ALA A 487 -8.38 -9.01 1.31
CA ALA A 487 -7.89 -10.35 0.99
C ALA A 487 -8.98 -11.42 0.82
N LEU A 488 -10.14 -11.24 1.47
CA LEU A 488 -11.29 -12.14 1.36
C LEU A 488 -12.06 -11.99 0.04
N GLY A 489 -11.75 -10.95 -0.77
CA GLY A 489 -12.38 -10.69 -2.06
C GLY A 489 -13.80 -10.12 -1.92
N ALA A 490 -14.83 -10.93 -2.17
CA ALA A 490 -16.23 -10.52 -2.08
C ALA A 490 -17.07 -11.54 -1.30
N ASN A 491 -18.36 -11.26 -1.09
CA ASN A 491 -19.35 -12.14 -0.44
C ASN A 491 -18.97 -12.53 1.00
N PHE A 492 -18.56 -11.55 1.82
CA PHE A 492 -18.16 -11.78 3.20
C PHE A 492 -18.63 -10.70 4.17
N LYS A 493 -18.65 -11.07 5.46
CA LYS A 493 -18.70 -10.19 6.62
C LYS A 493 -17.47 -10.46 7.47
N GLU A 494 -16.76 -9.43 7.86
CA GLU A 494 -15.54 -9.53 8.67
C GLU A 494 -15.62 -8.57 9.85
N TYR A 495 -15.14 -9.01 11.00
CA TYR A 495 -15.04 -8.23 12.22
C TYR A 495 -13.62 -8.35 12.77
N LEU A 496 -13.00 -7.22 13.04
CA LEU A 496 -11.66 -7.13 13.60
C LEU A 496 -11.70 -6.43 14.97
N GLY A 497 -10.97 -6.97 15.91
CA GLY A 497 -10.64 -6.34 17.18
C GLY A 497 -9.13 -6.29 17.33
N ILE A 498 -8.56 -5.12 17.59
CA ILE A 498 -7.12 -4.93 17.72
C ILE A 498 -6.85 -4.21 19.02
N VAL A 499 -5.92 -4.76 19.78
CA VAL A 499 -5.40 -4.16 21.02
C VAL A 499 -3.92 -3.91 20.81
N ARG A 500 -3.48 -2.68 21.08
CA ARG A 500 -2.07 -2.30 21.12
C ARG A 500 -1.76 -1.79 22.50
N TYR A 501 -0.68 -2.28 23.10
CA TYR A 501 -0.25 -1.85 24.41
C TYR A 501 1.26 -1.69 24.48
N GLN A 502 1.70 -0.52 24.90
CA GLN A 502 3.10 -0.19 25.11
C GLN A 502 3.36 0.07 26.61
N PRO A 503 3.64 -0.98 27.39
CA PRO A 503 3.87 -0.81 28.84
C PRO A 503 5.19 -0.11 29.17
N SER A 504 6.12 -0.07 28.23
CA SER A 504 7.40 0.64 28.36
C SER A 504 7.91 1.12 27.01
N LYS A 505 8.90 2.01 27.00
CA LYS A 505 9.49 2.54 25.76
C LYS A 505 9.97 1.48 24.76
N ASN A 506 10.29 0.28 25.25
CA ASN A 506 10.92 -0.77 24.45
C ASN A 506 10.03 -2.01 24.24
N LEU A 507 8.89 -2.13 24.92
CA LEU A 507 8.03 -3.32 24.82
C LEU A 507 6.71 -2.95 24.16
N PHE A 508 6.37 -3.66 23.08
CA PHE A 508 5.17 -3.47 22.29
C PHE A 508 4.40 -4.78 22.22
N LEU A 509 3.13 -4.72 22.59
CA LEU A 509 2.22 -5.86 22.52
C LEU A 509 1.09 -5.52 21.55
N LYS A 510 0.81 -6.41 20.60
CA LYS A 510 -0.29 -6.30 19.65
C LYS A 510 -1.10 -7.60 19.66
N ALA A 511 -2.39 -7.50 19.84
CA ALA A 511 -3.30 -8.62 19.69
C ALA A 511 -4.35 -8.30 18.64
N ILE A 512 -4.65 -9.24 17.75
CA ILE A 512 -5.67 -9.14 16.71
C ILE A 512 -6.60 -10.32 16.85
N VAL A 513 -7.90 -10.05 16.88
CA VAL A 513 -8.96 -11.04 16.75
C VAL A 513 -9.71 -10.74 15.45
N MET A 514 -9.85 -11.74 14.58
CA MET A 514 -10.63 -11.66 13.35
C MET A 514 -11.70 -12.75 13.35
N LEU A 515 -12.92 -12.36 13.04
CA LEU A 515 -14.05 -13.24 12.79
C LEU A 515 -14.59 -12.93 11.41
N ALA A 516 -14.75 -13.94 10.55
CA ALA A 516 -15.30 -13.72 9.23
C ALA A 516 -16.31 -14.82 8.85
N ASP A 517 -17.42 -14.40 8.25
CA ASP A 517 -18.40 -15.24 7.59
C ASP A 517 -18.26 -15.05 6.08
N VAL A 518 -17.87 -16.10 5.37
CA VAL A 518 -17.61 -16.08 3.93
C VAL A 518 -18.56 -17.03 3.23
N GLY A 519 -19.17 -16.59 2.14
CA GLY A 519 -19.93 -17.45 1.26
C GLY A 519 -19.06 -17.89 0.09
N GLU A 520 -18.42 -19.05 0.20
CA GLU A 520 -17.50 -19.54 -0.83
C GLU A 520 -18.23 -20.13 -2.05
N ASP A 521 -17.58 -20.06 -3.20
CA ASP A 521 -18.07 -20.69 -4.42
C ASP A 521 -17.94 -22.23 -4.33
N ALA A 522 -18.97 -22.95 -4.79
CA ALA A 522 -18.90 -24.39 -4.98
C ALA A 522 -18.24 -24.74 -6.32
N PRO A 523 -17.67 -25.93 -6.50
CA PRO A 523 -17.10 -26.34 -7.78
C PRO A 523 -18.07 -26.15 -8.95
N GLY A 524 -17.70 -25.31 -9.92
CA GLY A 524 -18.50 -25.00 -11.10
C GLY A 524 -19.72 -24.08 -10.88
N LEU A 525 -19.88 -23.51 -9.67
CA LEU A 525 -20.99 -22.63 -9.32
C LEU A 525 -20.47 -21.30 -8.78
N ASN A 526 -20.83 -20.20 -9.42
CA ASN A 526 -20.38 -18.85 -9.05
C ASN A 526 -21.40 -18.17 -8.13
N TYR A 527 -21.10 -18.14 -6.83
CA TYR A 527 -21.88 -17.41 -5.80
C TYR A 527 -21.33 -16.00 -5.55
N GLY A 528 -20.26 -15.60 -6.25
CA GLY A 528 -19.71 -14.25 -6.22
C GLY A 528 -18.68 -14.00 -5.10
N ASN A 529 -17.97 -15.01 -4.64
CA ASN A 529 -16.82 -14.85 -3.74
C ASN A 529 -15.52 -14.66 -4.51
N ASP A 530 -15.29 -15.50 -5.52
CA ASP A 530 -14.06 -15.47 -6.30
C ASP A 530 -14.09 -14.32 -7.32
N ILE A 531 -13.37 -13.26 -7.02
CA ILE A 531 -13.34 -12.06 -7.86
C ILE A 531 -12.57 -12.25 -9.19
N LEU A 532 -11.94 -13.40 -9.40
CA LEU A 532 -11.34 -13.78 -10.68
C LEU A 532 -12.38 -14.34 -11.66
N THR A 533 -13.55 -14.73 -11.14
CA THR A 533 -14.60 -15.33 -11.94
C THR A 533 -15.51 -14.26 -12.53
N ASP A 534 -15.80 -14.40 -13.84
CA ASP A 534 -16.74 -13.54 -14.57
C ASP A 534 -18.14 -13.61 -13.96
N TYR A 535 -18.74 -12.47 -13.68
CA TYR A 535 -20.07 -12.38 -13.09
C TYR A 535 -21.20 -12.83 -14.04
N THR A 536 -20.95 -12.97 -15.33
CA THR A 536 -21.96 -13.49 -16.28
C THR A 536 -22.28 -14.96 -16.02
N THR A 537 -21.36 -15.67 -15.32
CA THR A 537 -21.56 -17.07 -14.89
C THR A 537 -22.33 -17.20 -13.56
N ARG A 538 -22.86 -16.11 -13.01
CA ARG A 538 -23.63 -16.09 -11.76
C ARG A 538 -24.82 -17.05 -11.80
N ILE A 539 -25.16 -17.58 -10.63
CA ILE A 539 -26.24 -18.57 -10.51
C ILE A 539 -27.62 -17.92 -10.54
N MET A 540 -27.77 -16.71 -9.97
CA MET A 540 -29.05 -16.04 -9.83
C MET A 540 -28.94 -14.52 -10.04
N ASP A 541 -29.99 -13.93 -10.61
CA ASP A 541 -30.09 -12.49 -10.79
C ASP A 541 -30.60 -11.77 -9.54
N TYR A 542 -31.45 -12.41 -8.76
CA TYR A 542 -32.11 -11.85 -7.58
C TYR A 542 -31.95 -12.76 -6.36
N GLY A 543 -32.24 -12.24 -5.18
CA GLY A 543 -32.12 -12.98 -3.93
C GLY A 543 -30.67 -13.09 -3.41
N ASN A 544 -29.73 -12.32 -3.97
CA ASN A 544 -28.34 -12.35 -3.55
C ASN A 544 -28.14 -11.73 -2.16
N VAL A 545 -27.52 -12.47 -1.27
CA VAL A 545 -27.22 -12.05 0.10
C VAL A 545 -25.76 -12.32 0.45
N ILE A 546 -25.19 -11.51 1.34
CA ILE A 546 -23.82 -11.72 1.82
C ILE A 546 -23.73 -13.04 2.59
N GLY A 547 -22.74 -13.88 2.25
CA GLY A 547 -22.55 -15.21 2.83
C GLY A 547 -23.31 -16.32 2.10
N GLN A 548 -23.81 -16.07 0.87
CA GLN A 548 -24.42 -17.09 0.03
C GLN A 548 -23.39 -18.10 -0.50
N GLY A 549 -23.84 -19.30 -0.88
CA GLY A 549 -22.99 -20.39 -1.35
C GLY A 549 -22.57 -21.33 -0.23
N VAL A 550 -21.37 -21.88 -0.29
CA VAL A 550 -20.82 -22.76 0.76
C VAL A 550 -20.37 -21.88 1.92
N LYS A 551 -21.10 -21.94 3.04
CA LYS A 551 -20.77 -21.09 4.19
C LYS A 551 -19.46 -21.54 4.85
N ALA A 552 -18.60 -20.60 5.14
CA ALA A 552 -17.37 -20.78 5.89
C ALA A 552 -17.26 -19.72 6.99
N ASN A 553 -17.01 -20.17 8.22
CA ASN A 553 -16.74 -19.33 9.37
C ASN A 553 -15.26 -19.40 9.70
N ILE A 554 -14.59 -18.26 9.75
CA ILE A 554 -13.17 -18.13 10.07
C ILE A 554 -13.04 -17.39 11.40
N SER A 555 -12.26 -17.96 12.30
CA SER A 555 -11.82 -17.28 13.52
C SER A 555 -10.29 -17.30 13.59
N LEU A 556 -9.69 -16.14 13.88
CA LEU A 556 -8.25 -16.00 13.98
C LEU A 556 -7.93 -15.12 15.20
N VAL A 557 -6.93 -15.55 15.97
CA VAL A 557 -6.33 -14.77 17.04
C VAL A 557 -4.82 -14.74 16.80
N SER A 558 -4.25 -13.55 16.71
CA SER A 558 -2.81 -13.34 16.61
C SER A 558 -2.36 -12.48 17.79
N VAL A 559 -1.29 -12.88 18.45
CA VAL A 559 -0.63 -12.11 19.51
C VAL A 559 0.83 -11.96 19.17
N ASP A 560 1.31 -10.75 19.23
CA ASP A 560 2.69 -10.34 18.97
C ASP A 560 3.25 -9.60 20.17
N ALA A 561 4.44 -9.98 20.62
CA ALA A 561 5.18 -9.28 21.66
C ALA A 561 6.57 -8.94 21.11
N SER A 562 6.84 -7.67 20.95
CA SER A 562 8.08 -7.16 20.35
C SER A 562 8.86 -6.33 21.37
N TRP A 563 10.10 -6.72 21.63
CA TRP A 563 11.02 -5.98 22.49
C TRP A 563 12.11 -5.31 21.66
N GLN A 564 12.13 -3.97 21.70
CA GLN A 564 13.10 -3.18 20.96
C GLN A 564 14.41 -3.03 21.74
N PHE A 565 15.48 -3.61 21.22
CA PHE A 565 16.80 -3.49 21.83
C PHE A 565 17.66 -2.39 21.19
N HIS A 566 17.31 -1.96 19.97
CA HIS A 566 17.85 -0.79 19.29
C HIS A 566 16.79 -0.22 18.34
N HIS A 567 16.99 0.96 17.79
CA HIS A 567 16.05 1.58 16.86
C HIS A 567 15.74 0.63 15.69
N ASN A 568 14.45 0.35 15.47
CA ASN A 568 13.95 -0.61 14.48
C ASN A 568 14.57 -2.03 14.54
N MET A 569 15.13 -2.42 15.70
CA MET A 569 15.62 -3.78 15.95
C MET A 569 14.83 -4.43 17.08
N LEU A 570 14.16 -5.51 16.77
CA LEU A 570 13.18 -6.14 17.64
C LEU A 570 13.51 -7.63 17.85
N PHE A 571 13.45 -8.08 19.10
CA PHE A 571 13.13 -9.48 19.39
C PHE A 571 11.62 -9.63 19.41
N ASN A 572 11.12 -10.63 18.71
CA ASN A 572 9.70 -10.84 18.50
C ASN A 572 9.28 -12.23 18.94
N LEU A 573 8.17 -12.30 19.67
CA LEU A 573 7.43 -13.53 19.96
C LEU A 573 6.06 -13.41 19.32
N GLN A 574 5.63 -14.46 18.64
CA GLN A 574 4.37 -14.49 17.94
C GLN A 574 3.61 -15.77 18.22
N MET A 575 2.31 -15.65 18.44
CA MET A 575 1.35 -16.75 18.50
C MET A 575 0.23 -16.49 17.51
N LEU A 576 -0.20 -17.51 16.78
CA LEU A 576 -1.40 -17.42 15.95
C LEU A 576 -2.22 -18.72 16.09
N ALA A 577 -3.50 -18.54 16.35
CA ALA A 577 -4.51 -19.59 16.31
C ALA A 577 -5.56 -19.23 15.25
N ARG A 578 -5.81 -20.11 14.27
CA ARG A 578 -6.83 -19.93 13.24
C ARG A 578 -7.65 -21.21 13.08
N LYS A 579 -8.96 -21.04 12.99
CA LYS A 579 -9.90 -22.11 12.67
C LYS A 579 -10.84 -21.67 11.58
N LYS A 580 -11.00 -22.49 10.57
CA LYS A 580 -12.03 -22.39 9.54
C LYS A 580 -12.95 -23.59 9.65
N THR A 581 -14.26 -23.35 9.73
CA THR A 581 -15.31 -24.36 9.67
C THR A 581 -16.21 -24.04 8.48
N SER A 582 -16.49 -25.04 7.65
CA SER A 582 -17.27 -24.89 6.43
C SER A 582 -18.41 -25.91 6.39
N ASP A 583 -19.49 -25.56 5.68
CA ASP A 583 -20.57 -26.50 5.34
C ASP A 583 -20.05 -27.67 4.47
N ASP A 584 -18.93 -27.46 3.77
CA ASP A 584 -18.14 -28.52 3.16
C ASP A 584 -17.00 -28.95 4.11
N PRO A 585 -17.11 -30.11 4.80
CA PRO A 585 -16.11 -30.53 5.78
C PRO A 585 -14.68 -30.68 5.22
N SER A 586 -14.54 -30.90 3.90
CA SER A 586 -13.23 -31.02 3.26
C SER A 586 -12.42 -29.72 3.28
N ARG A 587 -13.10 -28.59 3.49
CA ARG A 587 -12.52 -27.23 3.59
C ARG A 587 -12.22 -26.82 5.05
N ASN A 588 -12.50 -27.69 6.03
CA ASN A 588 -12.20 -27.41 7.43
C ASN A 588 -10.70 -27.35 7.65
N GLN A 589 -10.24 -26.36 8.43
CA GLN A 589 -8.83 -26.15 8.66
C GLN A 589 -8.56 -25.57 10.03
N SER A 590 -7.47 -26.00 10.65
CA SER A 590 -7.02 -25.48 11.94
C SER A 590 -5.49 -25.29 11.93
N THR A 591 -5.04 -24.13 12.39
CA THR A 591 -3.63 -23.77 12.51
C THR A 591 -3.39 -23.23 13.90
N LEU A 592 -2.31 -23.66 14.55
CA LEU A 592 -1.84 -23.11 15.81
C LEU A 592 -0.32 -23.12 15.80
N TYR A 593 0.28 -21.95 15.85
CA TYR A 593 1.72 -21.87 16.02
C TYR A 593 2.13 -20.87 17.10
N PHE A 594 3.28 -21.10 17.67
CA PHE A 594 3.97 -20.21 18.58
C PHE A 594 5.45 -20.20 18.23
N GLY A 595 6.04 -19.04 18.13
CA GLY A 595 7.44 -18.94 17.79
C GLY A 595 8.00 -17.55 18.02
N GLY A 596 9.20 -17.33 17.55
CA GLY A 596 9.85 -16.04 17.72
C GLY A 596 11.01 -15.85 16.76
N GLY A 597 11.59 -14.67 16.84
CA GLY A 597 12.69 -14.30 15.96
C GLY A 597 13.22 -12.90 16.20
N VAL A 598 13.95 -12.42 15.20
CA VAL A 598 14.53 -11.09 15.17
C VAL A 598 14.05 -10.38 13.91
N LYS A 599 13.69 -9.10 14.06
CA LYS A 599 13.32 -8.22 12.97
C LYS A 599 14.19 -6.97 13.00
N ILE A 600 14.70 -6.54 11.85
CA ILE A 600 15.48 -5.30 11.68
C ILE A 600 14.94 -4.58 10.45
N ASN A 601 14.45 -3.35 10.61
CA ASN A 601 13.93 -2.49 9.56
C ASN A 601 12.86 -3.15 8.66
N ILE A 602 12.08 -4.05 9.21
CA ILE A 602 10.93 -4.70 8.57
C ILE A 602 9.94 -5.11 9.65
N ASP A 603 8.67 -4.98 9.34
CA ASP A 603 7.61 -5.60 10.12
C ASP A 603 6.88 -6.65 9.27
N SER A 604 6.46 -7.73 9.90
CA SER A 604 5.68 -8.78 9.25
C SER A 604 4.27 -8.77 9.81
N LYS A 605 3.31 -8.52 8.94
CA LYS A 605 1.89 -8.63 9.28
C LYS A 605 1.45 -10.09 9.22
N PRO A 606 0.61 -10.57 10.16
CA PRO A 606 -0.01 -11.89 10.02
C PRO A 606 -0.91 -11.91 8.78
N LEU A 607 -1.04 -13.09 8.16
CA LEU A 607 -1.99 -13.29 7.06
C LEU A 607 -3.42 -13.30 7.64
N LEU A 608 -4.13 -12.20 7.48
CA LEU A 608 -5.49 -12.00 7.99
C LEU A 608 -6.53 -12.35 6.91
N PHE A 609 -6.76 -13.65 6.68
CA PHE A 609 -7.82 -14.17 5.79
C PHE A 609 -8.22 -15.60 6.13
#